data_6f95b2083c46efc1398a369fce4e401f
#
_entry.id   6f95b2083c46efc1398a369fce4e401f
#
_cell.length_a   1.000
_cell.length_b   1.000
_cell.length_c   1.000
_cell.angle_alpha   90.00
_cell.angle_beta   90.00
_cell.angle_gamma   90.00
#
_symmetry.space_group_name_H-M   'P 1'
#
loop_
_entity.id
_entity.type
_entity.pdbx_description
1 polymer ?
#
loop_
_entity_poly.entity_id
_entity_poly.type
_entity_poly.pdbx_seq_one_letter_code
_entity_poly.pdbx_strand_id
1 'polypeptide(L)'
;VKESGFGLARGPLLNAFLFQVFNTSSFYLIMGLPMMLYFKKMGASATVLGVVAALGALMNIFQIPAARFVERIGYRKFVLRGWMSRSLMIAGVALVVSLPLRVDQATRQILVLFLLFLFNIARGISLSGYLPWISAIVPESVRGRFLTMDQAASQAALLLTVALSAIYLQAVDSPAAFGALFAVSLVLAGLSLLYLKKIPDAPISPVAREGGEEVPWKAMLQHQPFLRLVIFHAIMMLALSGGGLIFIPFARDQLGCSDSKFMILHLIWGSVFVLTSLATGKMLDRVGSRPVLGLAAFIFGIHWLGWGAVAAHLLPFQWGPILFQQATAGIGLALYNSAHMRLLMATVPAMGRSHFFALFSVAASLVAGLAPLGWGLLTDALQTVKFGTVFQVNQFVILYVTITLILIPAMVALRRIHEERASTTEELLRELVLESPWRSITRWWNRRPFA
;
A
#
# COMPACT_ATOMS: atom_id res chain seq x y z
N VAL A 1 21.91 -35.24 4.92
CA VAL A 1 21.30 -34.83 3.66
C VAL A 1 22.10 -33.62 3.19
N LYS A 2 22.86 -33.77 2.08
CA LYS A 2 23.73 -32.74 1.52
C LYS A 2 22.92 -31.45 1.26
N GLU A 3 23.35 -30.34 1.84
CA GLU A 3 22.99 -28.97 1.44
C GLU A 3 23.54 -28.68 0.02
N SER A 4 22.95 -29.32 -0.98
CA SER A 4 23.19 -28.95 -2.37
C SER A 4 22.45 -27.67 -2.62
N GLY A 5 23.19 -26.56 -2.74
CA GLY A 5 22.81 -25.18 -2.99
C GLY A 5 21.40 -24.96 -3.53
N PHE A 6 20.46 -24.67 -2.65
CA PHE A 6 19.15 -24.14 -3.00
C PHE A 6 19.39 -22.70 -3.54
N GLY A 7 19.85 -22.63 -4.78
CA GLY A 7 19.97 -21.36 -5.47
C GLY A 7 18.57 -20.75 -5.58
N LEU A 8 18.31 -19.66 -4.88
CA LEU A 8 17.04 -18.93 -4.91
C LEU A 8 16.62 -18.55 -6.35
N ALA A 9 17.55 -18.59 -7.30
CA ALA A 9 17.34 -18.32 -8.71
C ALA A 9 17.05 -19.59 -9.55
N ARG A 10 16.80 -20.76 -8.96
CA ARG A 10 16.55 -22.02 -9.71
C ARG A 10 15.36 -22.79 -9.14
N GLY A 11 14.63 -23.49 -10.02
CA GLY A 11 13.55 -24.40 -9.63
C GLY A 11 12.25 -23.70 -9.19
N PRO A 12 11.51 -24.29 -8.23
CA PRO A 12 10.18 -23.83 -7.81
C PRO A 12 10.13 -22.40 -7.29
N LEU A 13 11.18 -21.94 -6.61
CA LEU A 13 11.27 -20.60 -6.05
C LEU A 13 11.39 -19.52 -7.14
N LEU A 14 12.09 -19.81 -8.24
CA LEU A 14 12.11 -18.92 -9.39
C LEU A 14 10.70 -18.72 -9.98
N ASN A 15 9.91 -19.79 -10.08
CA ASN A 15 8.53 -19.67 -10.56
C ASN A 15 7.67 -18.79 -9.63
N ALA A 16 7.88 -18.85 -8.31
CA ALA A 16 7.20 -17.97 -7.36
C ALA A 16 7.61 -16.50 -7.53
N PHE A 17 8.89 -16.19 -7.74
CA PHE A 17 9.35 -14.84 -8.05
C PHE A 17 8.77 -14.30 -9.37
N LEU A 18 8.84 -15.09 -10.45
CA LEU A 18 8.31 -14.67 -11.74
C LEU A 18 6.79 -14.49 -11.69
N PHE A 19 6.09 -15.39 -10.98
CA PHE A 19 4.67 -15.21 -10.69
C PHE A 19 4.43 -13.85 -10.02
N GLN A 20 5.17 -13.52 -8.97
CA GLN A 20 4.98 -12.31 -8.19
C GLN A 20 5.29 -11.04 -8.99
N VAL A 21 6.36 -11.03 -9.80
CA VAL A 21 6.70 -9.93 -10.69
C VAL A 21 5.54 -9.62 -11.66
N PHE A 22 5.07 -10.63 -12.40
CA PHE A 22 3.98 -10.44 -13.36
C PHE A 22 2.64 -10.12 -12.67
N ASN A 23 2.36 -10.76 -11.52
CA ASN A 23 1.16 -10.48 -10.75
C ASN A 23 1.15 -9.06 -10.19
N THR A 24 2.27 -8.56 -9.66
CA THR A 24 2.39 -7.20 -9.13
C THR A 24 2.16 -6.16 -10.23
N SER A 25 2.81 -6.34 -11.38
CA SER A 25 2.65 -5.45 -12.53
C SER A 25 1.20 -5.44 -13.04
N SER A 26 0.58 -6.62 -13.22
CA SER A 26 -0.81 -6.74 -13.62
C SER A 26 -1.76 -6.09 -12.60
N PHE A 27 -1.56 -6.38 -11.32
CA PHE A 27 -2.39 -5.81 -10.25
C PHE A 27 -2.29 -4.29 -10.18
N TYR A 28 -1.08 -3.74 -10.34
CA TYR A 28 -0.88 -2.30 -10.34
C TYR A 28 -1.62 -1.60 -11.49
N LEU A 29 -1.60 -2.19 -12.69
CA LEU A 29 -2.32 -1.61 -13.84
C LEU A 29 -3.83 -1.58 -13.61
N ILE A 30 -4.40 -2.64 -13.00
CA ILE A 30 -5.86 -2.79 -12.85
C ILE A 30 -6.43 -2.19 -11.55
N MET A 31 -5.62 -2.04 -10.50
CA MET A 31 -6.06 -1.55 -9.18
C MET A 31 -5.28 -0.35 -8.69
N GLY A 32 -4.20 -0.02 -9.35
CA GLY A 32 -3.33 1.09 -8.96
C GLY A 32 -3.71 2.40 -9.65
N LEU A 33 -2.71 3.25 -9.76
CA LEU A 33 -2.86 4.61 -10.28
C LEU A 33 -3.48 4.69 -11.70
N PRO A 34 -3.14 3.81 -12.67
CA PRO A 34 -3.77 3.89 -13.99
C PRO A 34 -5.30 3.79 -13.95
N MET A 35 -5.85 2.92 -13.09
CA MET A 35 -7.30 2.80 -12.93
C MET A 35 -7.91 4.07 -12.32
N MET A 36 -7.27 4.64 -11.31
CA MET A 36 -7.73 5.88 -10.67
C MET A 36 -7.72 7.05 -11.68
N LEU A 37 -6.66 7.15 -12.49
CA LEU A 37 -6.56 8.16 -13.55
C LEU A 37 -7.63 7.96 -14.64
N TYR A 38 -7.90 6.70 -15.03
CA TYR A 38 -8.98 6.37 -15.95
C TYR A 38 -10.33 6.87 -15.42
N PHE A 39 -10.70 6.51 -14.19
CA PHE A 39 -11.95 6.98 -13.58
C PHE A 39 -12.01 8.51 -13.51
N LYS A 40 -10.92 9.17 -13.11
CA LYS A 40 -10.87 10.63 -13.08
C LYS A 40 -11.02 11.26 -14.47
N LYS A 41 -10.38 10.68 -15.49
CA LYS A 41 -10.51 11.12 -16.89
C LYS A 41 -11.93 10.92 -17.43
N MET A 42 -12.63 9.88 -16.93
CA MET A 42 -14.04 9.62 -17.21
C MET A 42 -15.00 10.48 -16.35
N GLY A 43 -14.52 11.53 -15.68
CA GLY A 43 -15.34 12.46 -14.90
C GLY A 43 -15.88 11.89 -13.58
N ALA A 44 -15.27 10.82 -13.05
CA ALA A 44 -15.69 10.24 -11.78
C ALA A 44 -15.45 11.23 -10.62
N SER A 45 -16.39 11.27 -9.66
CA SER A 45 -16.29 12.05 -8.44
C SER A 45 -15.22 11.48 -7.48
N ALA A 46 -14.80 12.25 -6.50
CA ALA A 46 -13.87 11.78 -5.48
C ALA A 46 -14.47 10.62 -4.66
N THR A 47 -15.78 10.59 -4.48
CA THR A 47 -16.48 9.44 -3.85
C THR A 47 -16.27 8.15 -4.65
N VAL A 48 -16.41 8.17 -5.97
CA VAL A 48 -16.18 7.00 -6.83
C VAL A 48 -14.73 6.55 -6.74
N LEU A 49 -13.76 7.48 -6.74
CA LEU A 49 -12.35 7.16 -6.50
C LEU A 49 -12.13 6.52 -5.13
N GLY A 50 -12.82 7.03 -4.10
CA GLY A 50 -12.84 6.44 -2.75
C GLY A 50 -13.36 5.00 -2.74
N VAL A 51 -14.45 4.73 -3.47
CA VAL A 51 -14.98 3.36 -3.64
C VAL A 51 -13.94 2.45 -4.28
N VAL A 52 -13.33 2.86 -5.40
CA VAL A 52 -12.29 2.08 -6.08
C VAL A 52 -11.12 1.75 -5.13
N ALA A 53 -10.64 2.74 -4.38
CA ALA A 53 -9.56 2.56 -3.40
C ALA A 53 -9.97 1.60 -2.26
N ALA A 54 -11.20 1.68 -1.80
CA ALA A 54 -11.74 0.86 -0.71
C ALA A 54 -11.86 -0.63 -1.05
N LEU A 55 -12.18 -0.96 -2.32
CA LEU A 55 -12.48 -2.34 -2.74
C LEU A 55 -11.37 -3.32 -2.35
N GLY A 56 -10.11 -2.95 -2.57
CA GLY A 56 -8.97 -3.82 -2.28
C GLY A 56 -8.87 -4.23 -0.81
N ALA A 57 -9.12 -3.29 0.08
CA ALA A 57 -9.03 -3.51 1.53
C ALA A 57 -10.28 -4.19 2.09
N LEU A 58 -11.47 -3.70 1.75
CA LEU A 58 -12.73 -4.23 2.27
C LEU A 58 -12.97 -5.69 1.85
N MET A 59 -12.67 -6.04 0.60
CA MET A 59 -12.87 -7.40 0.10
C MET A 59 -11.90 -8.42 0.69
N ASN A 60 -10.86 -7.99 1.40
CA ASN A 60 -10.00 -8.90 2.18
C ASN A 60 -10.77 -9.63 3.29
N ILE A 61 -11.92 -9.14 3.74
CA ILE A 61 -12.76 -9.81 4.73
C ILE A 61 -13.20 -11.21 4.26
N PHE A 62 -13.31 -11.43 2.95
CA PHE A 62 -13.66 -12.72 2.38
C PHE A 62 -12.60 -13.81 2.57
N GLN A 63 -11.38 -13.45 3.03
CA GLN A 63 -10.36 -14.44 3.40
C GLN A 63 -10.83 -15.30 4.58
N ILE A 64 -11.58 -14.73 5.54
CA ILE A 64 -12.02 -15.43 6.76
C ILE A 64 -12.93 -16.62 6.40
N PRO A 65 -14.10 -16.43 5.74
CA PRO A 65 -14.96 -17.55 5.38
C PRO A 65 -14.35 -18.47 4.31
N ALA A 66 -13.41 -17.97 3.50
CA ALA A 66 -12.79 -18.75 2.43
C ALA A 66 -11.74 -19.75 2.95
N ALA A 67 -11.09 -19.48 4.08
CA ALA A 67 -10.02 -20.32 4.63
C ALA A 67 -10.44 -21.77 4.80
N ARG A 68 -11.67 -22.04 5.27
CA ARG A 68 -12.22 -23.39 5.45
C ARG A 68 -12.31 -24.22 4.15
N PHE A 69 -12.41 -23.55 3.01
CA PHE A 69 -12.48 -24.25 1.70
C PHE A 69 -11.09 -24.62 1.17
N VAL A 70 -10.05 -23.92 1.62
CA VAL A 70 -8.66 -24.23 1.25
C VAL A 70 -8.30 -25.65 1.65
N GLU A 71 -8.67 -26.08 2.86
CA GLU A 71 -8.39 -27.41 3.39
C GLU A 71 -9.08 -28.52 2.59
N ARG A 72 -10.29 -28.24 2.07
CA ARG A 72 -11.07 -29.21 1.29
C ARG A 72 -10.60 -29.34 -0.15
N ILE A 73 -10.18 -28.23 -0.76
CA ILE A 73 -9.85 -28.14 -2.20
C ILE A 73 -8.35 -28.38 -2.45
N GLY A 74 -7.48 -28.07 -1.47
CA GLY A 74 -6.03 -28.04 -1.61
C GLY A 74 -5.51 -26.67 -2.08
N TYR A 75 -4.32 -26.29 -1.61
CA TYR A 75 -3.74 -24.97 -1.85
C TYR A 75 -3.68 -24.60 -3.33
N ARG A 76 -3.02 -25.44 -4.13
CA ARG A 76 -2.76 -25.16 -5.54
C ARG A 76 -4.04 -24.99 -6.34
N LYS A 77 -4.99 -25.92 -6.22
CA LYS A 77 -6.26 -25.86 -6.96
C LYS A 77 -7.10 -24.66 -6.57
N PHE A 78 -7.15 -24.36 -5.26
CA PHE A 78 -7.91 -23.23 -4.73
C PHE A 78 -7.36 -21.89 -5.24
N VAL A 79 -6.05 -21.69 -5.11
CA VAL A 79 -5.38 -20.46 -5.53
C VAL A 79 -5.48 -20.28 -7.05
N LEU A 80 -5.21 -21.33 -7.85
CA LEU A 80 -5.31 -21.24 -9.31
C LEU A 80 -6.71 -20.85 -9.79
N ARG A 81 -7.77 -21.42 -9.21
CA ARG A 81 -9.15 -21.05 -9.56
C ARG A 81 -9.42 -19.57 -9.27
N GLY A 82 -8.97 -19.07 -8.11
CA GLY A 82 -9.11 -17.67 -7.75
C GLY A 82 -8.35 -16.73 -8.70
N TRP A 83 -7.11 -17.06 -9.07
CA TRP A 83 -6.34 -16.26 -10.04
C TRP A 83 -6.94 -16.29 -11.45
N MET A 84 -7.48 -17.45 -11.90
CA MET A 84 -8.20 -17.54 -13.17
C MET A 84 -9.44 -16.63 -13.17
N SER A 85 -10.25 -16.67 -12.11
CA SER A 85 -11.42 -15.78 -11.98
C SER A 85 -11.03 -14.31 -12.04
N ARG A 86 -9.94 -13.91 -11.37
CA ARG A 86 -9.40 -12.54 -11.45
C ARG A 86 -9.01 -12.16 -12.89
N SER A 87 -8.32 -13.04 -13.60
CA SER A 87 -7.90 -12.78 -14.99
C SER A 87 -9.11 -12.60 -15.91
N LEU A 88 -10.21 -13.32 -15.67
CA LEU A 88 -11.46 -13.14 -16.40
C LEU A 88 -12.05 -11.74 -16.17
N MET A 89 -12.04 -11.25 -14.92
CA MET A 89 -12.51 -9.89 -14.62
C MET A 89 -11.63 -8.83 -15.25
N ILE A 90 -10.30 -9.02 -15.29
CA ILE A 90 -9.38 -8.12 -16.01
C ILE A 90 -9.72 -8.08 -17.51
N ALA A 91 -10.01 -9.25 -18.12
CA ALA A 91 -10.42 -9.31 -19.51
C ALA A 91 -11.72 -8.51 -19.74
N GLY A 92 -12.70 -8.63 -18.84
CA GLY A 92 -13.93 -7.84 -18.88
C GLY A 92 -13.67 -6.35 -18.83
N VAL A 93 -12.80 -5.89 -17.91
CA VAL A 93 -12.42 -4.47 -17.81
C VAL A 93 -11.74 -3.99 -19.09
N ALA A 94 -10.75 -4.74 -19.61
CA ALA A 94 -10.06 -4.39 -20.84
C ALA A 94 -11.03 -4.27 -22.02
N LEU A 95 -11.99 -5.17 -22.13
CA LEU A 95 -13.03 -5.13 -23.18
C LEU A 95 -13.94 -3.91 -23.02
N VAL A 96 -14.48 -3.65 -21.82
CA VAL A 96 -15.39 -2.51 -21.57
C VAL A 96 -14.72 -1.18 -21.86
N VAL A 97 -13.42 -1.07 -21.58
CA VAL A 97 -12.67 0.18 -21.80
C VAL A 97 -12.24 0.34 -23.25
N SER A 98 -11.83 -0.75 -23.94
CA SER A 98 -11.28 -0.69 -25.30
C SER A 98 -12.34 -0.66 -26.39
N LEU A 99 -13.51 -1.32 -26.15
CA LEU A 99 -14.53 -1.39 -27.17
C LEU A 99 -15.36 -0.09 -27.26
N PRO A 100 -15.77 0.31 -28.49
CA PRO A 100 -16.65 1.44 -28.70
C PRO A 100 -18.11 1.08 -28.34
N LEU A 101 -18.36 0.72 -27.09
CA LEU A 101 -19.69 0.41 -26.59
C LEU A 101 -20.60 1.65 -26.70
N ARG A 102 -21.78 1.46 -27.26
CA ARG A 102 -22.82 2.52 -27.34
C ARG A 102 -23.56 2.66 -26.00
N VAL A 103 -22.78 2.90 -24.94
CA VAL A 103 -23.30 3.16 -23.59
C VAL A 103 -22.78 4.51 -23.11
N ASP A 104 -23.56 5.17 -22.29
CA ASP A 104 -23.17 6.43 -21.65
C ASP A 104 -22.00 6.24 -20.69
N GLN A 105 -21.36 7.34 -20.36
CA GLN A 105 -20.15 7.33 -19.54
C GLN A 105 -20.39 6.79 -18.13
N ALA A 106 -21.55 7.09 -17.54
CA ALA A 106 -21.91 6.61 -16.21
C ALA A 106 -22.11 5.09 -16.19
N THR A 107 -22.81 4.53 -17.18
CA THR A 107 -22.98 3.08 -17.34
C THR A 107 -21.62 2.38 -17.51
N ARG A 108 -20.70 2.97 -18.29
CA ARG A 108 -19.35 2.42 -18.45
C ARG A 108 -18.58 2.40 -17.13
N GLN A 109 -18.65 3.49 -16.34
CA GLN A 109 -18.04 3.54 -15.00
C GLN A 109 -18.61 2.46 -14.07
N ILE A 110 -19.94 2.28 -14.05
CA ILE A 110 -20.62 1.27 -13.23
C ILE A 110 -20.18 -0.14 -13.65
N LEU A 111 -20.10 -0.44 -14.94
CA LEU A 111 -19.64 -1.74 -15.43
C LEU A 111 -18.20 -2.05 -14.99
N VAL A 112 -17.29 -1.09 -15.16
CA VAL A 112 -15.90 -1.25 -14.71
C VAL A 112 -15.84 -1.42 -13.19
N LEU A 113 -16.57 -0.60 -12.43
CA LEU A 113 -16.61 -0.69 -10.97
C LEU A 113 -17.14 -2.05 -10.49
N PHE A 114 -18.19 -2.57 -11.15
CA PHE A 114 -18.73 -3.89 -10.86
C PHE A 114 -17.72 -5.02 -11.13
N LEU A 115 -17.00 -4.95 -12.25
CA LEU A 115 -15.94 -5.90 -12.56
C LEU A 115 -14.77 -5.83 -11.56
N LEU A 116 -14.40 -4.63 -11.11
CA LEU A 116 -13.41 -4.45 -10.05
C LEU A 116 -13.88 -4.99 -8.70
N PHE A 117 -15.17 -4.85 -8.39
CA PHE A 117 -15.77 -5.44 -7.20
C PHE A 117 -15.65 -6.97 -7.23
N LEU A 118 -16.05 -7.61 -8.32
CA LEU A 118 -15.91 -9.06 -8.50
C LEU A 118 -14.44 -9.51 -8.47
N PHE A 119 -13.54 -8.74 -9.10
CA PHE A 119 -12.11 -8.98 -9.06
C PHE A 119 -11.57 -9.01 -7.61
N ASN A 120 -11.98 -8.05 -6.80
CA ASN A 120 -11.50 -7.95 -5.42
C ASN A 120 -12.12 -9.00 -4.50
N ILE A 121 -13.37 -9.44 -4.74
CA ILE A 121 -13.94 -10.61 -4.07
C ILE A 121 -13.11 -11.86 -4.40
N ALA A 122 -12.87 -12.14 -5.67
CA ALA A 122 -12.08 -13.29 -6.10
C ALA A 122 -10.65 -13.22 -5.54
N ARG A 123 -10.05 -12.01 -5.44
CA ARG A 123 -8.77 -11.77 -4.81
C ARG A 123 -8.82 -12.07 -3.31
N GLY A 124 -9.77 -11.50 -2.57
CA GLY A 124 -9.94 -11.74 -1.14
C GLY A 124 -10.06 -13.23 -0.83
N ILE A 125 -10.91 -13.95 -1.55
CA ILE A 125 -11.06 -15.39 -1.41
C ILE A 125 -9.73 -16.12 -1.64
N SER A 126 -9.06 -15.86 -2.76
CA SER A 126 -7.88 -16.62 -3.17
C SER A 126 -6.64 -16.36 -2.33
N LEU A 127 -6.52 -15.20 -1.69
CA LEU A 127 -5.39 -14.86 -0.80
C LEU A 127 -5.34 -15.73 0.45
N SER A 128 -6.48 -16.28 0.92
CA SER A 128 -6.51 -17.17 2.10
C SER A 128 -5.67 -18.45 1.90
N GLY A 129 -5.50 -18.89 0.65
CA GLY A 129 -4.69 -20.08 0.34
C GLY A 129 -3.26 -19.78 -0.08
N TYR A 130 -2.96 -18.55 -0.56
CA TYR A 130 -1.66 -18.25 -1.17
C TYR A 130 -0.51 -18.23 -0.16
N LEU A 131 -0.64 -17.43 0.92
CA LEU A 131 0.43 -17.33 1.93
C LEU A 131 0.72 -18.66 2.64
N PRO A 132 -0.29 -19.43 3.09
CA PRO A 132 -0.04 -20.76 3.64
C PRO A 132 0.66 -21.70 2.65
N TRP A 133 0.24 -21.67 1.37
CA TRP A 133 0.87 -22.49 0.33
C TRP A 133 2.34 -22.16 0.14
N ILE A 134 2.71 -20.90 -0.04
CA ILE A 134 4.10 -20.46 -0.18
C ILE A 134 4.92 -20.79 1.07
N SER A 135 4.34 -20.58 2.26
CA SER A 135 5.01 -20.88 3.53
C SER A 135 5.31 -22.39 3.69
N ALA A 136 4.47 -23.26 3.12
CA ALA A 136 4.68 -24.71 3.14
C ALA A 136 5.77 -25.17 2.16
N ILE A 137 6.01 -24.43 1.08
CA ILE A 137 7.01 -24.76 0.04
C ILE A 137 8.39 -24.21 0.39
N VAL A 138 8.44 -23.00 0.97
CA VAL A 138 9.70 -22.31 1.26
C VAL A 138 10.30 -22.83 2.57
N PRO A 139 11.50 -23.48 2.55
CA PRO A 139 12.16 -23.95 3.75
C PRO A 139 12.41 -22.83 4.75
N GLU A 140 12.30 -23.13 6.05
CA GLU A 140 12.47 -22.14 7.12
C GLU A 140 13.83 -21.46 7.09
N SER A 141 14.88 -22.19 6.78
CA SER A 141 16.27 -21.70 6.71
C SER A 141 16.50 -20.60 5.68
N VAL A 142 15.66 -20.51 4.63
CA VAL A 142 15.80 -19.51 3.54
C VAL A 142 14.58 -18.58 3.43
N ARG A 143 13.57 -18.75 4.30
CA ARG A 143 12.29 -18.03 4.23
C ARG A 143 12.48 -16.51 4.32
N GLY A 144 13.30 -16.02 5.24
CA GLY A 144 13.57 -14.59 5.39
C GLY A 144 14.20 -14.02 4.13
N ARG A 145 15.22 -14.67 3.58
CA ARG A 145 15.89 -14.25 2.34
C ARG A 145 14.94 -14.28 1.14
N PHE A 146 14.10 -15.33 1.05
CA PHE A 146 13.08 -15.43 -0.01
C PHE A 146 12.12 -14.26 0.05
N LEU A 147 11.54 -13.95 1.22
CA LEU A 147 10.58 -12.86 1.39
C LEU A 147 11.18 -11.49 1.05
N THR A 148 12.43 -11.24 1.46
CA THR A 148 13.12 -9.98 1.13
C THR A 148 13.36 -9.83 -0.37
N MET A 149 13.78 -10.91 -1.05
CA MET A 149 13.99 -10.90 -2.50
C MET A 149 12.67 -10.77 -3.26
N ASP A 150 11.62 -11.45 -2.82
CA ASP A 150 10.26 -11.35 -3.38
C ASP A 150 9.72 -9.92 -3.29
N GLN A 151 9.89 -9.29 -2.13
CA GLN A 151 9.51 -7.88 -1.94
C GLN A 151 10.33 -6.95 -2.84
N ALA A 152 11.64 -7.14 -2.94
CA ALA A 152 12.49 -6.33 -3.80
C ALA A 152 12.13 -6.49 -5.29
N ALA A 153 11.89 -7.72 -5.74
CA ALA A 153 11.47 -8.01 -7.11
C ALA A 153 10.10 -7.39 -7.42
N SER A 154 9.16 -7.46 -6.47
CA SER A 154 7.83 -6.84 -6.59
C SER A 154 7.93 -5.31 -6.70
N GLN A 155 8.78 -4.67 -5.90
CA GLN A 155 8.98 -3.22 -5.96
C GLN A 155 9.67 -2.79 -7.26
N ALA A 156 10.65 -3.54 -7.74
CA ALA A 156 11.29 -3.27 -9.02
C ALA A 156 10.29 -3.41 -10.19
N ALA A 157 9.45 -4.44 -10.18
CA ALA A 157 8.39 -4.65 -11.16
C ALA A 157 7.35 -3.51 -11.12
N LEU A 158 6.98 -3.05 -9.92
CA LEU A 158 6.09 -1.91 -9.74
C LEU A 158 6.67 -0.64 -10.37
N LEU A 159 7.91 -0.27 -10.02
CA LEU A 159 8.56 0.93 -10.54
C LEU A 159 8.72 0.88 -12.06
N LEU A 160 9.10 -0.28 -12.62
CA LEU A 160 9.18 -0.46 -14.05
C LEU A 160 7.80 -0.29 -14.71
N THR A 161 6.75 -0.85 -14.14
CA THR A 161 5.38 -0.71 -14.65
C THR A 161 4.92 0.74 -14.62
N VAL A 162 5.23 1.48 -13.54
CA VAL A 162 4.95 2.92 -13.42
C VAL A 162 5.66 3.70 -14.51
N ALA A 163 6.98 3.45 -14.69
CA ALA A 163 7.78 4.15 -15.69
C ALA A 163 7.27 3.92 -17.12
N LEU A 164 7.01 2.65 -17.49
CA LEU A 164 6.48 2.30 -18.82
C LEU A 164 5.09 2.90 -19.05
N SER A 165 4.22 2.90 -18.01
CA SER A 165 2.91 3.53 -18.10
C SER A 165 3.00 5.05 -18.28
N ALA A 166 3.98 5.71 -17.61
CA ALA A 166 4.22 7.14 -17.75
C ALA A 166 4.63 7.50 -19.19
N ILE A 167 5.58 6.74 -19.74
CA ILE A 167 6.07 6.92 -21.14
C ILE A 167 4.92 6.73 -22.13
N TYR A 168 4.12 5.68 -21.94
CA TYR A 168 3.01 5.38 -22.82
C TYR A 168 1.92 6.47 -22.77
N LEU A 169 1.52 6.91 -21.59
CA LEU A 169 0.51 7.96 -21.41
C LEU A 169 1.02 9.35 -21.83
N GLN A 170 2.34 9.55 -21.93
CA GLN A 170 2.91 10.75 -22.54
C GLN A 170 2.73 10.77 -24.06
N ALA A 171 2.83 9.59 -24.70
CA ALA A 171 2.70 9.46 -26.15
C ALA A 171 1.23 9.44 -26.60
N VAL A 172 0.33 8.90 -25.78
CA VAL A 172 -1.10 8.68 -26.14
C VAL A 172 -2.01 9.26 -25.05
N ASP A 173 -2.45 10.49 -25.21
CA ASP A 173 -3.38 11.16 -24.28
C ASP A 173 -4.84 10.95 -24.70
N SER A 174 -5.35 9.74 -24.54
CA SER A 174 -6.75 9.41 -24.83
C SER A 174 -7.33 8.43 -23.80
N PRO A 175 -8.67 8.39 -23.59
CA PRO A 175 -9.30 7.36 -22.77
C PRO A 175 -9.02 5.93 -23.26
N ALA A 176 -8.86 5.73 -24.58
CA ALA A 176 -8.52 4.44 -25.18
C ALA A 176 -7.13 3.94 -24.78
N ALA A 177 -6.19 4.82 -24.43
CA ALA A 177 -4.87 4.45 -23.94
C ALA A 177 -4.95 3.55 -22.70
N PHE A 178 -5.91 3.79 -21.81
CA PHE A 178 -6.13 2.96 -20.63
C PHE A 178 -6.59 1.55 -21.00
N GLY A 179 -7.35 1.39 -22.10
CA GLY A 179 -7.74 0.08 -22.62
C GLY A 179 -6.52 -0.78 -22.97
N ALA A 180 -5.52 -0.19 -23.63
CA ALA A 180 -4.27 -0.87 -23.94
C ALA A 180 -3.50 -1.25 -22.66
N LEU A 181 -3.42 -0.36 -21.64
CA LEU A 181 -2.79 -0.69 -20.36
C LEU A 181 -3.50 -1.85 -19.66
N PHE A 182 -4.84 -1.90 -19.71
CA PHE A 182 -5.61 -3.01 -19.12
C PHE A 182 -5.49 -4.30 -19.93
N ALA A 183 -5.34 -4.22 -21.25
CA ALA A 183 -4.99 -5.37 -22.08
C ALA A 183 -3.59 -5.92 -21.76
N VAL A 184 -2.60 -5.05 -21.54
CA VAL A 184 -1.27 -5.44 -21.03
C VAL A 184 -1.40 -6.10 -19.65
N SER A 185 -2.24 -5.55 -18.75
CA SER A 185 -2.52 -6.19 -17.45
C SER A 185 -3.05 -7.62 -17.61
N LEU A 186 -3.94 -7.86 -18.59
CA LEU A 186 -4.44 -9.20 -18.89
C LEU A 186 -3.34 -10.15 -19.34
N VAL A 187 -2.44 -9.70 -20.23
CA VAL A 187 -1.30 -10.50 -20.69
C VAL A 187 -0.38 -10.86 -19.51
N LEU A 188 -0.06 -9.89 -18.66
CA LEU A 188 0.74 -10.10 -17.45
C LEU A 188 0.06 -11.04 -16.45
N ALA A 189 -1.27 -10.94 -16.29
CA ALA A 189 -2.06 -11.89 -15.49
C ALA A 189 -1.96 -13.31 -16.05
N GLY A 190 -2.02 -13.48 -17.38
CA GLY A 190 -1.83 -14.77 -18.07
C GLY A 190 -0.44 -15.34 -17.82
N LEU A 191 0.61 -14.52 -17.97
CA LEU A 191 2.00 -14.93 -17.65
C LEU A 191 2.14 -15.32 -16.18
N SER A 192 1.55 -14.54 -15.25
CA SER A 192 1.57 -14.89 -13.83
C SER A 192 0.92 -16.24 -13.56
N LEU A 193 -0.20 -16.56 -14.21
CA LEU A 193 -0.86 -17.86 -14.12
C LEU A 193 -0.01 -19.01 -14.64
N LEU A 194 0.76 -18.79 -15.71
CA LEU A 194 1.66 -19.82 -16.24
C LEU A 194 2.75 -20.20 -15.24
N TYR A 195 3.33 -19.21 -14.55
CA TYR A 195 4.32 -19.48 -13.51
C TYR A 195 3.70 -20.02 -12.23
N LEU A 196 2.52 -19.55 -11.84
CA LEU A 196 1.76 -20.08 -10.69
C LEU A 196 1.45 -21.58 -10.87
N LYS A 197 1.10 -22.01 -12.07
CA LYS A 197 0.88 -23.44 -12.41
C LYS A 197 2.12 -24.31 -12.24
N LYS A 198 3.32 -23.73 -12.35
CA LYS A 198 4.60 -24.46 -12.20
C LYS A 198 5.05 -24.60 -10.75
N ILE A 199 4.40 -23.90 -9.82
CA ILE A 199 4.68 -24.04 -8.38
C ILE A 199 4.13 -25.40 -7.93
N PRO A 200 4.92 -26.24 -7.24
CA PRO A 200 4.48 -27.54 -6.77
C PRO A 200 3.36 -27.39 -5.72
N ASP A 201 2.52 -28.41 -5.61
CA ASP A 201 1.52 -28.48 -4.54
C ASP A 201 2.21 -28.77 -3.20
N ALA A 202 1.57 -28.41 -2.10
CA ALA A 202 2.05 -28.69 -0.77
C ALA A 202 0.97 -29.42 0.04
N PRO A 203 1.36 -30.42 0.86
CA PRO A 203 0.41 -31.09 1.74
C PRO A 203 -0.13 -30.09 2.78
N ILE A 204 -1.41 -30.20 3.07
CA ILE A 204 -2.03 -29.43 4.14
C ILE A 204 -1.60 -30.05 5.48
N SER A 205 -0.96 -29.26 6.34
CA SER A 205 -0.52 -29.73 7.65
C SER A 205 -1.70 -30.15 8.52
N PRO A 206 -1.64 -31.33 9.19
CA PRO A 206 -2.67 -31.76 10.14
C PRO A 206 -2.92 -30.76 11.27
N VAL A 207 -1.90 -30.02 11.70
CA VAL A 207 -1.96 -29.00 12.75
C VAL A 207 -2.89 -27.83 12.36
N ALA A 208 -3.09 -27.57 11.08
CA ALA A 208 -4.06 -26.59 10.62
C ALA A 208 -5.52 -27.02 10.85
N ARG A 209 -5.76 -28.34 11.06
CA ARG A 209 -7.10 -28.90 11.33
C ARG A 209 -7.54 -28.80 12.80
N GLU A 210 -6.58 -28.66 13.72
CA GLU A 210 -6.83 -28.64 15.17
C GLU A 210 -7.03 -27.25 15.76
N GLY A 211 -7.12 -26.20 14.95
CA GLY A 211 -7.33 -24.81 15.36
C GLY A 211 -8.71 -24.51 15.96
N GLY A 212 -9.17 -25.35 16.89
CA GLY A 212 -10.41 -25.19 17.65
C GLY A 212 -10.28 -24.40 18.97
N GLU A 213 -9.12 -23.77 19.23
CA GLU A 213 -9.04 -22.88 20.40
C GLU A 213 -9.90 -21.62 20.17
N GLU A 214 -10.81 -21.36 21.09
CA GLU A 214 -11.60 -20.14 21.09
C GLU A 214 -10.66 -18.93 21.09
N VAL A 215 -10.82 -18.07 20.09
CA VAL A 215 -10.01 -16.84 19.97
C VAL A 215 -10.31 -15.95 21.19
N PRO A 216 -9.32 -15.62 22.04
CA PRO A 216 -9.58 -14.85 23.27
C PRO A 216 -9.76 -13.35 22.98
N TRP A 217 -10.77 -12.98 22.18
CA TRP A 217 -11.04 -11.60 21.74
C TRP A 217 -11.08 -10.60 22.89
N LYS A 218 -11.69 -10.99 24.00
CA LYS A 218 -11.81 -10.10 25.18
C LYS A 218 -10.42 -9.82 25.79
N ALA A 219 -9.60 -10.84 25.96
CA ALA A 219 -8.24 -10.67 26.48
C ALA A 219 -7.37 -9.81 25.55
N MET A 220 -7.52 -10.00 24.24
CA MET A 220 -6.78 -9.22 23.23
C MET A 220 -7.18 -7.74 23.25
N LEU A 221 -8.47 -7.42 23.36
CA LEU A 221 -8.96 -6.05 23.44
C LEU A 221 -8.63 -5.39 24.81
N GLN A 222 -8.35 -6.18 25.85
CA GLN A 222 -7.89 -5.68 27.13
C GLN A 222 -6.37 -5.46 27.20
N HIS A 223 -5.60 -5.98 26.23
CA HIS A 223 -4.14 -5.81 26.19
C HIS A 223 -3.78 -4.39 25.75
N GLN A 224 -3.62 -3.49 26.71
CA GLN A 224 -3.44 -2.06 26.50
C GLN A 224 -2.32 -1.66 25.53
N PRO A 225 -1.09 -2.28 25.55
CA PRO A 225 -0.04 -1.92 24.60
C PRO A 225 -0.46 -2.17 23.15
N PHE A 226 -1.12 -3.31 22.89
CA PHE A 226 -1.62 -3.66 21.57
C PHE A 226 -2.76 -2.72 21.13
N LEU A 227 -3.72 -2.44 21.99
CA LEU A 227 -4.84 -1.54 21.67
C LEU A 227 -4.35 -0.13 21.30
N ARG A 228 -3.38 0.41 22.05
CA ARG A 228 -2.77 1.71 21.76
C ARG A 228 -2.09 1.73 20.40
N LEU A 229 -1.41 0.63 20.05
CA LEU A 229 -0.79 0.49 18.73
C LEU A 229 -1.83 0.44 17.61
N VAL A 230 -2.93 -0.32 17.77
CA VAL A 230 -4.03 -0.38 16.81
C VAL A 230 -4.66 1.00 16.61
N ILE A 231 -4.92 1.75 17.70
CA ILE A 231 -5.46 3.11 17.64
C ILE A 231 -4.51 4.05 16.89
N PHE A 232 -3.21 4.04 17.23
CA PHE A 232 -2.21 4.83 16.53
C PHE A 232 -2.18 4.51 15.03
N HIS A 233 -2.14 3.21 14.69
CA HIS A 233 -2.14 2.76 13.31
C HIS A 233 -3.41 3.20 12.55
N ALA A 234 -4.58 3.06 13.19
CA ALA A 234 -5.85 3.48 12.60
C ALA A 234 -5.87 4.98 12.28
N ILE A 235 -5.42 5.83 13.20
CA ILE A 235 -5.34 7.28 12.99
C ILE A 235 -4.35 7.62 11.87
N MET A 236 -3.18 6.98 11.85
CA MET A 236 -2.19 7.18 10.78
C MET A 236 -2.72 6.71 9.42
N MET A 237 -3.39 5.55 9.35
CA MET A 237 -4.00 5.06 8.11
C MET A 237 -5.13 5.97 7.61
N LEU A 238 -5.93 6.54 8.52
CA LEU A 238 -6.93 7.55 8.17
C LEU A 238 -6.27 8.75 7.47
N ALA A 239 -5.20 9.29 8.02
CA ALA A 239 -4.48 10.42 7.43
C ALA A 239 -3.80 10.05 6.10
N LEU A 240 -3.09 8.92 6.04
CA LEU A 240 -2.37 8.47 4.85
C LEU A 240 -3.30 8.20 3.66
N SER A 241 -4.46 7.57 3.89
CA SER A 241 -5.44 7.33 2.82
C SER A 241 -6.05 8.62 2.30
N GLY A 242 -6.26 9.63 3.16
CA GLY A 242 -6.70 10.96 2.74
C GLY A 242 -5.68 11.62 1.82
N GLY A 243 -4.41 11.66 2.23
CA GLY A 243 -3.35 12.28 1.44
C GLY A 243 -3.24 11.68 0.04
N GLY A 244 -3.29 10.37 -0.08
CA GLY A 244 -3.23 9.67 -1.37
C GLY A 244 -4.46 9.93 -2.26
N LEU A 245 -5.66 9.88 -1.69
CA LEU A 245 -6.91 10.06 -2.44
C LEU A 245 -7.10 11.50 -2.93
N ILE A 246 -6.86 12.48 -2.05
CA ILE A 246 -7.06 13.92 -2.34
C ILE A 246 -6.07 14.42 -3.38
N PHE A 247 -4.86 13.87 -3.42
CA PHE A 247 -3.83 14.30 -4.35
C PHE A 247 -4.23 14.12 -5.82
N ILE A 248 -5.04 13.09 -6.15
CA ILE A 248 -5.47 12.82 -7.54
C ILE A 248 -6.34 13.96 -8.08
N PRO A 249 -7.49 14.32 -7.46
CA PRO A 249 -8.31 15.44 -7.92
C PRO A 249 -7.57 16.77 -7.81
N PHE A 250 -6.78 17.00 -6.76
CA PHE A 250 -5.96 18.19 -6.61
C PHE A 250 -4.99 18.42 -7.79
N ALA A 251 -4.22 17.38 -8.13
CA ALA A 251 -3.27 17.45 -9.22
C ALA A 251 -3.93 17.66 -10.60
N ARG A 252 -5.12 17.07 -10.80
CA ARG A 252 -5.86 17.20 -12.07
C ARG A 252 -6.62 18.50 -12.16
N ASP A 253 -7.40 18.83 -11.14
CA ASP A 253 -8.39 19.91 -11.20
C ASP A 253 -7.78 21.28 -10.92
N GLN A 254 -6.79 21.36 -10.00
CA GLN A 254 -6.15 22.62 -9.63
C GLN A 254 -4.78 22.81 -10.31
N LEU A 255 -3.98 21.76 -10.47
CA LEU A 255 -2.63 21.87 -11.02
C LEU A 255 -2.55 21.55 -12.53
N GLY A 256 -3.63 21.05 -13.15
CA GLY A 256 -3.67 20.71 -14.57
C GLY A 256 -2.64 19.64 -14.97
N CYS A 257 -2.28 18.73 -14.07
CA CYS A 257 -1.33 17.68 -14.36
C CYS A 257 -1.87 16.69 -15.39
N SER A 258 -1.09 16.42 -16.45
CA SER A 258 -1.36 15.30 -17.36
C SER A 258 -1.15 13.96 -16.67
N ASP A 259 -1.74 12.88 -17.23
CA ASP A 259 -1.61 11.54 -16.70
C ASP A 259 -0.14 11.08 -16.62
N SER A 260 0.65 11.42 -17.67
CA SER A 260 2.08 11.15 -17.68
C SER A 260 2.83 11.88 -16.57
N LYS A 261 2.60 13.19 -16.38
CA LYS A 261 3.21 13.96 -15.30
C LYS A 261 2.87 13.36 -13.93
N PHE A 262 1.61 12.94 -13.75
CA PHE A 262 1.18 12.31 -12.52
C PHE A 262 1.93 10.98 -12.26
N MET A 263 2.09 10.15 -13.30
CA MET A 263 2.86 8.92 -13.20
C MET A 263 4.35 9.17 -12.88
N ILE A 264 4.95 10.23 -13.43
CA ILE A 264 6.33 10.63 -13.11
C ILE A 264 6.46 11.03 -11.63
N LEU A 265 5.50 11.80 -11.11
CA LEU A 265 5.48 12.15 -9.69
C LEU A 265 5.40 10.90 -8.79
N HIS A 266 4.58 9.93 -9.18
CA HIS A 266 4.47 8.66 -8.47
C HIS A 266 5.77 7.83 -8.56
N LEU A 267 6.45 7.84 -9.69
CA LEU A 267 7.75 7.19 -9.87
C LEU A 267 8.82 7.80 -8.94
N ILE A 268 8.88 9.14 -8.85
CA ILE A 268 9.82 9.85 -7.96
C ILE A 268 9.56 9.45 -6.51
N TRP A 269 8.30 9.55 -6.06
CA TRP A 269 7.88 9.12 -4.73
C TRP A 269 8.27 7.67 -4.43
N GLY A 270 7.96 6.74 -5.33
CA GLY A 270 8.25 5.32 -5.17
C GLY A 270 9.75 5.01 -5.13
N SER A 271 10.56 5.72 -5.94
CA SER A 271 12.02 5.57 -5.94
C SER A 271 12.61 6.02 -4.61
N VAL A 272 12.19 7.18 -4.10
CA VAL A 272 12.63 7.68 -2.80
C VAL A 272 12.19 6.76 -1.66
N PHE A 273 10.95 6.23 -1.74
CA PHE A 273 10.46 5.23 -0.79
C PHE A 273 11.38 3.99 -0.73
N VAL A 274 11.75 3.42 -1.88
CA VAL A 274 12.62 2.24 -1.93
C VAL A 274 13.99 2.54 -1.36
N LEU A 275 14.64 3.62 -1.79
CA LEU A 275 15.97 4.02 -1.32
C LEU A 275 15.98 4.26 0.20
N THR A 276 14.96 4.96 0.71
CA THR A 276 14.83 5.21 2.16
C THR A 276 14.57 3.91 2.93
N SER A 277 13.73 3.02 2.42
CA SER A 277 13.44 1.73 3.06
C SER A 277 14.71 0.90 3.25
N LEU A 278 15.60 0.87 2.26
CA LEU A 278 16.89 0.17 2.35
C LEU A 278 17.81 0.75 3.44
N ALA A 279 17.74 2.07 3.67
CA ALA A 279 18.54 2.75 4.69
C ALA A 279 17.95 2.64 6.10
N THR A 280 16.62 2.53 6.21
CA THR A 280 15.89 2.62 7.50
C THR A 280 16.18 1.46 8.45
N GLY A 281 16.47 0.26 7.95
CA GLY A 281 16.68 -0.92 8.79
C GLY A 281 17.76 -0.73 9.86
N LYS A 282 18.93 -0.22 9.48
CA LYS A 282 20.04 0.05 10.42
C LYS A 282 19.70 1.15 11.45
N MET A 283 18.89 2.13 11.05
CA MET A 283 18.45 3.19 11.96
C MET A 283 17.51 2.64 13.02
N LEU A 284 16.55 1.82 12.62
CA LEU A 284 15.55 1.20 13.52
C LEU A 284 16.20 0.35 14.62
N ASP A 285 17.27 -0.38 14.29
CA ASP A 285 17.96 -1.25 15.25
C ASP A 285 18.64 -0.48 16.38
N ARG A 286 18.92 0.80 16.16
CA ARG A 286 19.64 1.66 17.11
C ARG A 286 18.75 2.59 17.91
N VAL A 287 17.80 3.20 17.22
CA VAL A 287 16.99 4.29 17.77
C VAL A 287 15.67 3.78 18.33
N GLY A 288 15.20 2.62 17.84
CA GLY A 288 13.89 2.09 18.15
C GLY A 288 12.81 2.55 17.15
N SER A 289 11.64 1.94 17.22
CA SER A 289 10.55 2.20 16.27
C SER A 289 9.77 3.48 16.60
N ARG A 290 9.52 3.76 17.88
CA ARG A 290 8.72 4.88 18.34
C ARG A 290 9.24 6.26 17.87
N PRO A 291 10.53 6.63 18.04
CA PRO A 291 11.02 7.91 17.55
C PRO A 291 11.01 8.02 16.03
N VAL A 292 11.22 6.91 15.31
CA VAL A 292 11.14 6.88 13.84
C VAL A 292 9.71 7.12 13.36
N LEU A 293 8.70 6.57 14.05
CA LEU A 293 7.28 6.87 13.77
C LEU A 293 6.93 8.34 14.04
N GLY A 294 7.50 8.93 15.10
CA GLY A 294 7.36 10.36 15.37
C GLY A 294 7.97 11.24 14.27
N LEU A 295 9.16 10.87 13.79
CA LEU A 295 9.81 11.53 12.66
C LEU A 295 8.98 11.38 11.37
N ALA A 296 8.44 10.20 11.09
CA ALA A 296 7.57 9.97 9.94
C ALA A 296 6.33 10.87 9.99
N ALA A 297 5.65 10.96 11.15
CA ALA A 297 4.49 11.84 11.33
C ALA A 297 4.86 13.33 11.15
N PHE A 298 6.01 13.75 11.64
CA PHE A 298 6.52 15.12 11.43
C PHE A 298 6.77 15.42 9.95
N ILE A 299 7.41 14.50 9.22
CA ILE A 299 7.65 14.64 7.77
C ILE A 299 6.33 14.69 7.01
N PHE A 300 5.32 13.87 7.36
CA PHE A 300 3.99 13.96 6.77
C PHE A 300 3.29 15.29 7.07
N GLY A 301 3.50 15.85 8.27
CA GLY A 301 3.01 17.20 8.58
C GLY A 301 3.56 18.25 7.63
N ILE A 302 4.87 18.28 7.41
CA ILE A 302 5.53 19.17 6.43
C ILE A 302 4.99 18.90 5.01
N HIS A 303 4.84 17.64 4.63
CA HIS A 303 4.35 17.23 3.33
C HIS A 303 2.94 17.78 3.07
N TRP A 304 1.98 17.55 3.95
CA TRP A 304 0.60 17.98 3.73
C TRP A 304 0.40 19.47 3.89
N LEU A 305 1.10 20.13 4.83
CA LEU A 305 1.12 21.59 4.90
C LEU A 305 1.72 22.21 3.63
N GLY A 306 2.76 21.60 3.07
CA GLY A 306 3.35 22.02 1.81
C GLY A 306 2.35 21.95 0.65
N TRP A 307 1.61 20.86 0.49
CA TRP A 307 0.54 20.79 -0.51
C TRP A 307 -0.62 21.73 -0.21
N GLY A 308 -0.96 21.94 1.06
CA GLY A 308 -1.92 22.97 1.47
C GLY A 308 -1.49 24.39 1.06
N ALA A 309 -0.19 24.71 1.20
CA ALA A 309 0.37 25.98 0.77
C ALA A 309 0.37 26.14 -0.77
N VAL A 310 0.62 25.05 -1.53
CA VAL A 310 0.45 25.08 -3.00
C VAL A 310 -1.03 25.26 -3.36
N ALA A 311 -1.95 24.57 -2.67
CA ALA A 311 -3.39 24.70 -2.89
C ALA A 311 -3.92 26.11 -2.58
N ALA A 312 -3.31 26.81 -1.62
CA ALA A 312 -3.60 28.18 -1.25
C ALA A 312 -2.91 29.23 -2.14
N HIS A 313 -2.17 28.81 -3.16
CA HIS A 313 -1.32 29.66 -4.01
C HIS A 313 -0.20 30.43 -3.28
N LEU A 314 0.20 29.98 -2.08
CA LEU A 314 1.33 30.54 -1.33
C LEU A 314 2.68 30.03 -1.85
N LEU A 315 2.71 28.83 -2.41
CA LEU A 315 3.88 28.22 -3.04
C LEU A 315 3.60 27.97 -4.52
N PRO A 316 4.57 28.25 -5.42
CA PRO A 316 4.38 27.98 -6.83
C PRO A 316 4.46 26.49 -7.13
N PHE A 317 3.69 26.04 -8.14
CA PHE A 317 3.78 24.69 -8.68
C PHE A 317 4.96 24.61 -9.66
N GLN A 318 6.16 24.47 -9.12
CA GLN A 318 7.42 24.37 -9.85
C GLN A 318 8.18 23.08 -9.47
N TRP A 319 9.11 22.65 -10.31
CA TRP A 319 9.81 21.37 -10.12
C TRP A 319 10.54 21.25 -8.78
N GLY A 320 11.18 22.30 -8.27
CA GLY A 320 11.86 22.28 -6.97
C GLY A 320 10.94 21.90 -5.81
N PRO A 321 9.88 22.68 -5.52
CA PRO A 321 8.86 22.34 -4.51
C PRO A 321 8.23 20.97 -4.72
N ILE A 322 7.93 20.58 -5.98
CA ILE A 322 7.31 19.29 -6.30
C ILE A 322 8.24 18.14 -5.92
N LEU A 323 9.52 18.20 -6.31
CA LEU A 323 10.50 17.17 -5.97
C LEU A 323 10.65 17.03 -4.46
N PHE A 324 10.70 18.16 -3.74
CA PHE A 324 10.72 18.17 -2.28
C PHE A 324 9.50 17.47 -1.69
N GLN A 325 8.30 17.78 -2.20
CA GLN A 325 7.06 17.17 -1.73
C GLN A 325 7.02 15.65 -1.99
N GLN A 326 7.44 15.20 -3.18
CA GLN A 326 7.49 13.77 -3.47
C GLN A 326 8.55 13.04 -2.65
N ALA A 327 9.69 13.67 -2.39
CA ALA A 327 10.71 13.12 -1.52
C ALA A 327 10.22 12.97 -0.07
N THR A 328 9.58 14.00 0.49
CA THR A 328 9.02 13.92 1.85
C THR A 328 7.96 12.83 1.99
N ALA A 329 7.08 12.65 1.00
CA ALA A 329 6.11 11.56 0.98
C ALA A 329 6.79 10.18 0.97
N GLY A 330 7.80 9.99 0.10
CA GLY A 330 8.55 8.74 -0.01
C GLY A 330 9.30 8.39 1.28
N ILE A 331 10.01 9.38 1.86
CA ILE A 331 10.75 9.22 3.13
C ILE A 331 9.77 8.90 4.26
N GLY A 332 8.71 9.70 4.43
CA GLY A 332 7.72 9.52 5.49
C GLY A 332 7.09 8.14 5.46
N LEU A 333 6.69 7.65 4.28
CA LEU A 333 6.07 6.34 4.15
C LEU A 333 7.05 5.19 4.40
N ALA A 334 8.30 5.31 3.96
CA ALA A 334 9.34 4.30 4.20
C ALA A 334 9.63 4.15 5.70
N LEU A 335 9.81 5.27 6.40
CA LEU A 335 10.01 5.30 7.84
C LEU A 335 8.81 4.69 8.58
N TYR A 336 7.61 5.10 8.21
CA TYR A 336 6.38 4.61 8.81
C TYR A 336 6.23 3.09 8.63
N ASN A 337 6.31 2.58 7.39
CA ASN A 337 6.11 1.16 7.10
C ASN A 337 7.12 0.26 7.82
N SER A 338 8.39 0.66 7.84
CA SER A 338 9.44 -0.13 8.51
C SER A 338 9.28 -0.13 10.03
N ALA A 339 9.01 1.05 10.62
CA ALA A 339 8.96 1.20 12.05
C ALA A 339 7.67 0.62 12.67
N HIS A 340 6.50 0.79 12.04
CA HIS A 340 5.24 0.30 12.58
C HIS A 340 5.19 -1.23 12.60
N MET A 341 5.71 -1.92 11.56
CA MET A 341 5.74 -3.37 11.51
C MET A 341 6.66 -3.96 12.61
N ARG A 342 7.82 -3.33 12.83
CA ARG A 342 8.71 -3.72 13.92
C ARG A 342 8.05 -3.52 15.28
N LEU A 343 7.42 -2.37 15.49
CA LEU A 343 6.71 -2.09 16.75
C LEU A 343 5.56 -3.07 16.99
N LEU A 344 4.82 -3.45 15.94
CA LEU A 344 3.79 -4.48 16.02
C LEU A 344 4.37 -5.81 16.49
N MET A 345 5.49 -6.25 15.89
CA MET A 345 6.16 -7.49 16.27
C MET A 345 6.67 -7.49 17.72
N ALA A 346 7.12 -6.33 18.21
CA ALA A 346 7.61 -6.15 19.59
C ALA A 346 6.47 -6.06 20.61
N THR A 347 5.30 -5.55 20.21
CA THR A 347 4.17 -5.32 21.12
C THR A 347 3.29 -6.57 21.29
N VAL A 348 3.25 -7.44 20.27
CA VAL A 348 2.39 -8.63 20.29
C VAL A 348 2.99 -9.71 21.19
N PRO A 349 2.23 -10.23 22.20
CA PRO A 349 2.68 -11.30 23.07
C PRO A 349 3.05 -12.57 22.28
N ALA A 350 3.98 -13.37 22.83
CA ALA A 350 4.38 -14.65 22.20
C ALA A 350 3.22 -15.63 22.17
N MET A 351 2.40 -15.67 23.24
CA MET A 351 1.20 -16.51 23.34
C MET A 351 0.03 -15.85 22.59
N GLY A 352 -0.62 -16.61 21.73
CA GLY A 352 -1.72 -16.11 20.90
C GLY A 352 -1.32 -15.17 19.77
N ARG A 353 -0.05 -15.14 19.41
CA ARG A 353 0.55 -14.21 18.45
C ARG A 353 -0.20 -14.14 17.11
N SER A 354 -0.63 -15.27 16.57
CA SER A 354 -1.39 -15.35 15.32
C SER A 354 -2.73 -14.61 15.40
N HIS A 355 -3.44 -14.70 16.53
CA HIS A 355 -4.71 -14.01 16.73
C HIS A 355 -4.55 -12.50 16.83
N PHE A 356 -3.50 -12.03 17.51
CA PHE A 356 -3.18 -10.60 17.57
C PHE A 356 -2.86 -10.01 16.18
N PHE A 357 -2.07 -10.73 15.37
CA PHE A 357 -1.80 -10.31 13.98
C PHE A 357 -3.07 -10.32 13.12
N ALA A 358 -3.94 -11.32 13.28
CA ALA A 358 -5.22 -11.37 12.56
C ALA A 358 -6.13 -10.18 12.94
N LEU A 359 -6.28 -9.89 14.23
CA LEU A 359 -7.06 -8.75 14.69
C LEU A 359 -6.50 -7.42 14.18
N PHE A 360 -5.18 -7.24 14.23
CA PHE A 360 -4.50 -6.06 13.66
C PHE A 360 -4.78 -5.92 12.17
N SER A 361 -4.67 -7.02 11.41
CA SER A 361 -4.91 -7.03 9.96
C SER A 361 -6.36 -6.67 9.61
N VAL A 362 -7.33 -7.19 10.36
CA VAL A 362 -8.75 -6.84 10.18
C VAL A 362 -8.99 -5.37 10.49
N ALA A 363 -8.50 -4.87 11.63
CA ALA A 363 -8.63 -3.46 11.99
C ALA A 363 -7.99 -2.54 10.95
N ALA A 364 -6.77 -2.87 10.50
CA ALA A 364 -6.07 -2.13 9.44
C ALA A 364 -6.85 -2.14 8.12
N SER A 365 -7.39 -3.30 7.72
CA SER A 365 -8.18 -3.43 6.49
C SER A 365 -9.49 -2.64 6.55
N LEU A 366 -10.15 -2.60 7.70
CA LEU A 366 -11.37 -1.79 7.88
C LEU A 366 -11.07 -0.30 7.72
N VAL A 367 -10.02 0.20 8.37
CA VAL A 367 -9.65 1.62 8.23
C VAL A 367 -9.19 1.92 6.80
N ALA A 368 -8.33 1.09 6.21
CA ALA A 368 -7.85 1.25 4.85
C ALA A 368 -8.98 1.21 3.80
N GLY A 369 -10.08 0.53 4.10
CA GLY A 369 -11.27 0.49 3.24
C GLY A 369 -12.24 1.63 3.48
N LEU A 370 -12.53 1.98 4.73
CA LEU A 370 -13.52 3.01 5.07
C LEU A 370 -12.98 4.44 4.93
N ALA A 371 -11.70 4.66 5.25
CA ALA A 371 -11.11 6.00 5.20
C ALA A 371 -11.15 6.64 3.80
N PRO A 372 -10.79 5.96 2.70
CA PRO A 372 -10.92 6.54 1.36
C PRO A 372 -12.36 6.92 1.00
N LEU A 373 -13.35 6.15 1.45
CA LEU A 373 -14.76 6.49 1.24
C LEU A 373 -15.12 7.80 1.96
N GLY A 374 -14.76 7.91 3.24
CA GLY A 374 -15.00 9.13 4.02
C GLY A 374 -14.31 10.35 3.42
N TRP A 375 -13.06 10.22 2.98
CA TRP A 375 -12.32 11.31 2.33
C TRP A 375 -12.91 11.68 0.97
N GLY A 376 -13.39 10.69 0.20
CA GLY A 376 -14.07 10.93 -1.08
C GLY A 376 -15.34 11.76 -0.89
N LEU A 377 -16.21 11.34 0.04
CA LEU A 377 -17.43 12.06 0.40
C LEU A 377 -17.15 13.48 0.88
N LEU A 378 -16.15 13.64 1.76
CA LEU A 378 -15.76 14.96 2.28
C LEU A 378 -15.22 15.87 1.15
N THR A 379 -14.43 15.31 0.23
CA THR A 379 -13.89 16.05 -0.93
C THR A 379 -15.04 16.55 -1.83
N ASP A 380 -16.01 15.70 -2.13
CA ASP A 380 -17.18 16.06 -2.94
C ASP A 380 -18.08 17.09 -2.24
N ALA A 381 -18.29 16.95 -0.91
CA ALA A 381 -19.08 17.90 -0.13
C ALA A 381 -18.46 19.31 -0.06
N LEU A 382 -17.14 19.40 -0.16
CA LEU A 382 -16.41 20.67 -0.08
C LEU A 382 -16.17 21.32 -1.46
N GLN A 383 -16.62 20.76 -2.58
CA GLN A 383 -16.30 21.23 -3.94
C GLN A 383 -16.65 22.69 -4.20
N THR A 384 -17.71 23.21 -3.56
CA THR A 384 -18.19 24.58 -3.75
C THR A 384 -17.50 25.60 -2.84
N VAL A 385 -16.67 25.12 -1.90
CA VAL A 385 -16.05 25.99 -0.89
C VAL A 385 -14.88 26.74 -1.50
N LYS A 386 -15.02 28.08 -1.61
CA LYS A 386 -13.96 29.00 -2.03
C LYS A 386 -14.12 30.32 -1.26
N PHE A 387 -13.08 30.74 -0.53
CA PHE A 387 -13.05 32.00 0.22
C PHE A 387 -11.72 32.72 0.01
N GLY A 388 -11.78 34.05 0.10
CA GLY A 388 -10.63 34.93 0.09
C GLY A 388 -10.16 35.34 -1.32
N THR A 389 -9.53 36.53 -1.40
CA THR A 389 -9.01 37.12 -2.63
C THR A 389 -7.49 36.96 -2.74
N VAL A 390 -6.76 37.15 -1.65
CA VAL A 390 -5.29 37.05 -1.58
C VAL A 390 -4.86 35.69 -1.11
N PHE A 391 -5.49 35.19 -0.03
CA PHE A 391 -5.31 33.81 0.49
C PHE A 391 -6.53 33.01 0.10
N GLN A 392 -6.38 32.20 -0.96
CA GLN A 392 -7.50 31.39 -1.45
C GLN A 392 -7.67 30.13 -0.62
N VAL A 393 -8.67 30.13 0.27
CA VAL A 393 -9.10 28.91 0.96
C VAL A 393 -10.06 28.17 0.04
N ASN A 394 -9.63 27.04 -0.47
CA ASN A 394 -10.44 26.12 -1.26
C ASN A 394 -10.57 24.77 -0.57
N GLN A 395 -11.34 23.85 -1.16
CA GLN A 395 -11.53 22.51 -0.63
C GLN A 395 -10.22 21.79 -0.29
N PHE A 396 -9.18 21.92 -1.14
CA PHE A 396 -7.91 21.22 -0.96
C PHE A 396 -7.10 21.77 0.22
N VAL A 397 -7.14 23.08 0.45
CA VAL A 397 -6.53 23.70 1.64
C VAL A 397 -7.17 23.12 2.90
N ILE A 398 -8.51 23.08 2.96
CA ILE A 398 -9.25 22.55 4.11
C ILE A 398 -8.87 21.09 4.33
N LEU A 399 -8.87 20.28 3.26
CA LEU A 399 -8.57 18.85 3.34
C LEU A 399 -7.13 18.59 3.82
N TYR A 400 -6.12 19.28 3.27
CA TYR A 400 -4.73 19.11 3.69
C TYR A 400 -4.49 19.58 5.13
N VAL A 401 -5.11 20.66 5.55
CA VAL A 401 -5.07 21.11 6.95
C VAL A 401 -5.74 20.08 7.86
N THR A 402 -6.90 19.54 7.49
CA THR A 402 -7.61 18.52 8.26
C THR A 402 -6.75 17.26 8.44
N ILE A 403 -6.12 16.77 7.36
CA ILE A 403 -5.21 15.62 7.44
C ILE A 403 -4.04 15.91 8.37
N THR A 404 -3.48 17.11 8.30
CA THR A 404 -2.36 17.51 9.18
C THR A 404 -2.80 17.55 10.65
N LEU A 405 -4.00 18.06 10.93
CA LEU A 405 -4.55 18.08 12.28
C LEU A 405 -4.78 16.66 12.86
N ILE A 406 -5.10 15.68 12.02
CA ILE A 406 -5.23 14.27 12.43
C ILE A 406 -3.89 13.70 12.93
N LEU A 407 -2.74 14.25 12.55
CA LEU A 407 -1.46 13.83 13.12
C LEU A 407 -1.31 14.15 14.61
N ILE A 408 -2.03 15.15 15.12
CA ILE A 408 -1.95 15.52 16.54
C ILE A 408 -2.42 14.36 17.44
N PRO A 409 -3.65 13.81 17.29
CA PRO A 409 -4.07 12.65 18.06
C PRO A 409 -3.22 11.39 17.75
N ALA A 410 -2.66 11.24 16.54
CA ALA A 410 -1.71 10.17 16.25
C ALA A 410 -0.45 10.29 17.12
N MET A 411 0.13 11.49 17.23
CA MET A 411 1.29 11.74 18.10
C MET A 411 0.99 11.53 19.57
N VAL A 412 -0.20 11.92 20.03
CA VAL A 412 -0.65 11.65 21.41
C VAL A 412 -0.78 10.14 21.66
N ALA A 413 -1.35 9.39 20.71
CA ALA A 413 -1.45 7.94 20.80
C ALA A 413 -0.06 7.28 20.81
N LEU A 414 0.88 7.74 19.96
CA LEU A 414 2.25 7.26 19.90
C LEU A 414 3.01 7.46 21.22
N ARG A 415 2.82 8.61 21.89
CA ARG A 415 3.45 8.88 23.19
C ARG A 415 3.01 7.90 24.29
N ARG A 416 1.82 7.32 24.18
CA ARG A 416 1.29 6.34 25.14
C ARG A 416 1.78 4.90 24.89
N ILE A 417 2.47 4.66 23.78
CA ILE A 417 3.07 3.34 23.47
C ILE A 417 4.43 3.29 24.17
N HIS A 418 4.65 2.25 24.94
CA HIS A 418 5.93 2.01 25.60
C HIS A 418 6.77 1.06 24.72
N GLU A 419 8.00 1.44 24.44
CA GLU A 419 9.01 0.61 23.76
C GLU A 419 10.28 0.63 24.61
N GLU A 420 10.69 -0.52 25.09
CA GLU A 420 11.91 -0.63 25.90
C GLU A 420 13.14 -0.27 25.08
N ARG A 421 14.05 0.50 25.66
CA ARG A 421 15.32 0.94 25.06
C ARG A 421 15.20 1.82 23.81
N ALA A 422 14.04 2.42 23.53
CA ALA A 422 13.91 3.40 22.46
C ALA A 422 14.36 4.79 22.94
N SER A 423 15.07 5.53 22.07
CA SER A 423 15.32 6.97 22.24
C SER A 423 14.01 7.77 22.21
N THR A 424 14.04 9.03 22.63
CA THR A 424 12.87 9.91 22.44
C THR A 424 12.84 10.48 21.02
N THR A 425 11.65 10.81 20.52
CA THR A 425 11.50 11.48 19.22
C THR A 425 12.21 12.84 19.21
N GLU A 426 12.22 13.52 20.35
CA GLU A 426 12.85 14.81 20.54
C GLU A 426 14.39 14.69 20.45
N GLU A 427 14.98 13.69 21.09
CA GLU A 427 16.41 13.37 20.98
C GLU A 427 16.80 13.07 19.53
N LEU A 428 16.01 12.25 18.82
CA LEU A 428 16.25 11.94 17.40
C LEU A 428 16.18 13.20 16.52
N LEU A 429 15.16 14.04 16.69
CA LEU A 429 15.03 15.29 15.96
C LEU A 429 16.17 16.26 16.27
N ARG A 430 16.56 16.37 17.54
CA ARG A 430 17.67 17.19 17.96
C ARG A 430 18.99 16.73 17.34
N GLU A 431 19.26 15.45 17.33
CA GLU A 431 20.44 14.84 16.71
C GLU A 431 20.47 15.09 15.19
N LEU A 432 19.32 14.97 14.51
CA LEU A 432 19.21 15.20 13.07
C LEU A 432 19.31 16.68 12.66
N VAL A 433 18.81 17.60 13.49
CA VAL A 433 18.75 19.03 13.15
C VAL A 433 20.01 19.77 13.62
N LEU A 434 20.51 19.48 14.82
CA LEU A 434 21.63 20.19 15.43
C LEU A 434 23.00 19.55 15.13
N GLU A 435 23.06 18.24 15.01
CA GLU A 435 24.25 17.55 14.55
C GLU A 435 24.09 17.26 13.07
N SER A 436 24.86 17.92 12.20
CA SER A 436 24.85 17.75 10.74
C SER A 436 24.24 16.40 10.28
N PRO A 437 23.16 16.38 9.50
CA PRO A 437 22.46 15.15 9.07
C PRO A 437 23.41 14.09 8.50
N TRP A 438 24.46 14.54 7.80
CA TRP A 438 25.46 13.68 7.18
C TRP A 438 26.35 12.97 8.20
N ARG A 439 26.72 13.63 9.30
CA ARG A 439 27.51 13.00 10.37
C ARG A 439 26.69 12.01 11.19
N SER A 440 25.41 12.28 11.40
CA SER A 440 24.51 11.35 12.10
C SER A 440 24.27 10.10 11.24
N ILE A 441 24.01 10.24 9.94
CA ILE A 441 23.83 9.13 9.00
C ILE A 441 25.12 8.30 8.89
N THR A 442 26.30 8.93 8.78
CA THR A 442 27.57 8.21 8.70
C THR A 442 27.95 7.52 10.01
N ARG A 443 27.66 8.13 11.18
CA ARG A 443 27.78 7.47 12.48
C ARG A 443 26.86 6.26 12.59
N TRP A 444 25.62 6.37 12.14
CA TRP A 444 24.67 5.26 12.12
C TRP A 444 25.11 4.13 11.17
N TRP A 445 25.79 4.48 10.08
CA TRP A 445 26.26 3.50 9.10
C TRP A 445 27.50 2.75 9.56
N ASN A 446 28.45 3.42 10.25
CA ASN A 446 29.78 2.90 10.57
C ASN A 446 29.90 2.24 11.95
N ARG A 447 28.98 2.46 12.90
CA ARG A 447 29.01 1.76 14.19
C ARG A 447 28.49 0.33 14.02
N ARG A 448 29.27 -0.65 14.53
CA ARG A 448 28.84 -2.06 14.57
C ARG A 448 27.59 -2.19 15.46
N PRO A 449 26.61 -3.10 15.12
CA PRO A 449 25.52 -3.40 16.04
C PRO A 449 26.08 -3.91 17.36
N PHE A 450 25.44 -3.60 18.45
CA PHE A 450 25.82 -4.08 19.78
C PHE A 450 25.93 -5.61 19.77
N ALA A 451 27.10 -6.13 20.23
CA ALA A 451 27.33 -7.54 20.51
C ALA A 451 26.46 -8.00 21.69
#